data_8cc77a1be176bf557d198a152a6e5f1c
#
_entry.id   8cc77a1be176bf557d198a152a6e5f1c
#
_cell.length_a   1.000
_cell.length_b   1.000
_cell.length_c   1.000
_cell.angle_alpha   90.00
_cell.angle_beta   90.00
_cell.angle_gamma   90.00
#
_symmetry.space_group_name_H-M   'P 1'
#
loop_
_entity.id
_entity.type
_entity.pdbx_description
1 polymer ?
#
loop_
_entity_poly.entity_id
_entity_poly.type
_entity_poly.pdbx_seq_one_letter_code
_entity_poly.pdbx_strand_id
1 'polypeptide(L)'
;MRFAELFRILALEGAQLIVVPAAFNMTTGPAHWELLFRARALDNQCFLAGCAPARDETAGYVSYAHSLVCDPWGRVQAQAEAAPQLLICDIDLTETDAVRAQIPVLRARRTDLYQLKYEKDS
;
A
#
# COMPACT_ATOMS: atom_id res chain seq x y z
N MET A 1 -1.02 -2.35 7.56
CA MET A 1 -1.17 -0.98 7.05
C MET A 1 -0.77 0.10 8.06
N ARG A 2 -0.96 -0.13 9.34
CA ARG A 2 -0.73 0.87 10.39
C ARG A 2 0.75 1.19 10.68
N PHE A 3 1.66 0.29 10.33
CA PHE A 3 3.09 0.41 10.66
C PHE A 3 3.89 0.81 9.42
N ALA A 4 4.15 2.10 9.29
CA ALA A 4 4.84 2.68 8.14
C ALA A 4 6.25 2.11 7.93
N GLU A 5 6.93 1.76 9.02
CA GLU A 5 8.30 1.28 9.02
C GLU A 5 8.45 -0.02 8.24
N LEU A 6 7.49 -0.95 8.38
CA LEU A 6 7.54 -2.22 7.66
C LEU A 6 7.53 -2.02 6.14
N PHE A 7 6.70 -1.12 5.65
CA PHE A 7 6.62 -0.82 4.21
C PHE A 7 7.93 -0.20 3.69
N ARG A 8 8.54 0.66 4.50
CA ARG A 8 9.85 1.22 4.16
C ARG A 8 10.92 0.14 4.08
N ILE A 9 10.95 -0.78 5.02
CA ILE A 9 11.88 -1.91 5.01
C ILE A 9 11.69 -2.75 3.74
N LEU A 10 10.44 -3.10 3.40
CA LEU A 10 10.16 -3.88 2.20
C LEU A 10 10.65 -3.17 0.93
N ALA A 11 10.42 -1.87 0.83
CA ALA A 11 10.89 -1.08 -0.30
C ALA A 11 12.42 -1.03 -0.38
N LEU A 12 13.10 -0.91 0.76
CA LEU A 12 14.57 -0.93 0.84
C LEU A 12 15.16 -2.30 0.50
N GLU A 13 14.43 -3.38 0.76
CA GLU A 13 14.79 -4.74 0.35
C GLU A 13 14.45 -5.03 -1.13
N GLY A 14 13.93 -4.04 -1.86
CA GLY A 14 13.71 -4.10 -3.30
C GLY A 14 12.27 -4.36 -3.75
N ALA A 15 11.29 -4.30 -2.86
CA ALA A 15 9.90 -4.47 -3.26
C ALA A 15 9.46 -3.36 -4.23
N GLN A 16 8.87 -3.77 -5.35
CA GLN A 16 8.26 -2.89 -6.34
C GLN A 16 6.72 -2.93 -6.29
N LEU A 17 6.18 -4.02 -5.76
CA LEU A 17 4.77 -4.23 -5.48
C LEU A 17 4.63 -4.84 -4.08
N ILE A 18 3.81 -4.24 -3.24
CA ILE A 18 3.47 -4.78 -1.93
C ILE A 18 1.98 -5.13 -1.93
N VAL A 19 1.67 -6.38 -1.66
CA VAL A 19 0.30 -6.88 -1.60
C VAL A 19 -0.12 -7.02 -0.14
N VAL A 20 -1.27 -6.47 0.21
CA VAL A 20 -1.78 -6.45 1.59
C VAL A 20 -3.21 -6.99 1.62
N PRO A 21 -3.41 -8.25 2.03
CA PRO A 21 -4.74 -8.72 2.40
C PRO A 21 -5.12 -8.11 3.74
N ALA A 22 -6.21 -7.38 3.79
CA ALA A 22 -6.65 -6.69 4.99
C ALA A 22 -8.14 -6.35 4.95
N ALA A 23 -8.73 -6.12 6.12
CA ALA A 23 -10.09 -5.63 6.23
C ALA A 23 -10.13 -4.48 7.23
N PHE A 24 -10.73 -3.37 6.83
CA PHE A 24 -11.05 -2.26 7.72
C PHE A 24 -12.55 -2.27 8.00
N ASN A 25 -12.94 -1.82 9.18
CA ASN A 25 -14.35 -1.70 9.55
C ASN A 25 -14.99 -0.43 8.94
N MET A 26 -16.27 -0.24 9.18
CA MET A 26 -17.02 0.88 8.62
C MET A 26 -16.70 2.23 9.27
N THR A 27 -16.03 2.24 10.43
CA THR A 27 -15.56 3.46 11.07
C THR A 27 -14.23 3.92 10.50
N THR A 28 -13.26 3.04 10.42
CA THR A 28 -11.89 3.36 9.96
C THR A 28 -11.73 3.26 8.45
N GLY A 29 -12.53 2.43 7.78
CA GLY A 29 -12.46 2.23 6.35
C GLY A 29 -12.56 3.54 5.55
N PRO A 30 -13.65 4.31 5.70
CA PRO A 30 -13.82 5.57 4.98
C PRO A 30 -12.72 6.60 5.28
N ALA A 31 -12.22 6.61 6.50
CA ALA A 31 -11.22 7.60 6.93
C ALA A 31 -9.78 7.21 6.59
N HIS A 32 -9.45 5.90 6.63
CA HIS A 32 -8.05 5.47 6.63
C HIS A 32 -7.67 4.52 5.50
N TRP A 33 -8.59 3.75 4.92
CA TRP A 33 -8.25 2.68 3.97
C TRP A 33 -7.48 3.22 2.75
N GLU A 34 -8.12 4.05 1.96
CA GLU A 34 -7.50 4.62 0.75
C GLU A 34 -6.30 5.50 1.10
N LEU A 35 -6.43 6.33 2.14
CA LEU A 35 -5.35 7.23 2.57
C LEU A 35 -4.07 6.46 2.90
N LEU A 36 -4.17 5.36 3.65
CA LEU A 36 -2.99 4.57 4.02
C LEU A 36 -2.35 3.90 2.80
N PHE A 37 -3.13 3.33 1.89
CA PHE A 37 -2.58 2.73 0.67
C PHE A 37 -1.89 3.75 -0.21
N ARG A 38 -2.49 4.90 -0.42
CA ARG A 38 -1.88 5.99 -1.18
C ARG A 38 -0.61 6.51 -0.51
N ALA A 39 -0.63 6.71 0.80
CA ALA A 39 0.52 7.16 1.55
C ALA A 39 1.68 6.16 1.47
N ARG A 40 1.41 4.86 1.67
CA ARG A 40 2.46 3.83 1.58
C ARG A 40 3.05 3.72 0.18
N ALA A 41 2.21 3.83 -0.87
CA ALA A 41 2.69 3.83 -2.25
C ALA A 41 3.58 5.05 -2.52
N LEU A 42 3.14 6.24 -2.12
CA LEU A 42 3.89 7.49 -2.32
C LEU A 42 5.19 7.50 -1.53
N ASP A 43 5.15 7.19 -0.24
CA ASP A 43 6.32 7.23 0.66
C ASP A 43 7.43 6.27 0.20
N ASN A 44 7.05 5.12 -0.33
CA ASN A 44 7.96 4.05 -0.69
C ASN A 44 8.20 3.94 -2.20
N GLN A 45 7.47 4.75 -2.98
CA GLN A 45 7.59 4.81 -4.44
C GLN A 45 7.50 3.43 -5.08
N CYS A 46 6.46 2.68 -4.70
CA CYS A 46 6.15 1.36 -5.22
C CYS A 46 4.62 1.19 -5.36
N PHE A 47 4.20 0.14 -6.06
CA PHE A 47 2.79 -0.21 -6.15
C PHE A 47 2.31 -0.82 -4.83
N LEU A 48 1.10 -0.48 -4.43
CA LEU A 48 0.38 -1.10 -3.32
C LEU A 48 -0.92 -1.71 -3.84
N ALA A 49 -1.15 -2.98 -3.53
CA ALA A 49 -2.39 -3.67 -3.84
C ALA A 49 -3.05 -4.13 -2.54
N GLY A 50 -4.24 -3.65 -2.26
CA GLY A 50 -5.07 -4.05 -1.13
C GLY A 50 -6.18 -4.98 -1.56
N CYS A 51 -6.28 -6.15 -0.91
CA CYS A 51 -7.35 -7.10 -1.13
C CYS A 51 -8.18 -7.21 0.15
N ALA A 52 -9.42 -6.74 0.10
CA ALA A 52 -10.36 -6.77 1.21
C ALA A 52 -11.55 -7.68 0.91
N PRO A 53 -12.14 -8.32 1.95
CA PRO A 53 -13.41 -9.02 1.79
C PRO A 53 -14.51 -8.06 1.30
N ALA A 54 -15.43 -8.55 0.50
CA ALA A 54 -16.64 -7.82 0.16
C ALA A 54 -17.46 -7.51 1.42
N ARG A 55 -18.27 -6.46 1.34
CA ARG A 55 -19.14 -6.08 2.46
C ARG A 55 -20.31 -7.04 2.59
N ASP A 56 -20.52 -7.53 3.79
CA ASP A 56 -21.71 -8.27 4.21
C ASP A 56 -22.26 -7.56 5.46
N GLU A 57 -23.36 -6.86 5.28
CA GLU A 57 -24.03 -6.08 6.34
C GLU A 57 -24.55 -6.96 7.47
N THR A 58 -24.69 -8.27 7.25
CA THR A 58 -25.20 -9.25 8.24
C THR A 58 -24.07 -9.93 9.02
N ALA A 59 -22.82 -9.75 8.61
CA ALA A 59 -21.68 -10.36 9.27
C ALA A 59 -21.40 -9.73 10.65
N GLY A 60 -20.78 -10.50 11.52
CA GLY A 60 -20.32 -9.99 12.82
C GLY A 60 -19.24 -8.92 12.71
N TYR A 61 -18.42 -8.99 11.66
CA TYR A 61 -17.50 -7.94 11.26
C TYR A 61 -17.85 -7.47 9.84
N VAL A 62 -18.30 -6.23 9.74
CA VAL A 62 -18.67 -5.64 8.44
C VAL A 62 -17.44 -4.97 7.82
N SER A 63 -16.91 -5.56 6.77
CA SER A 63 -15.78 -5.01 6.02
C SER A 63 -16.18 -3.76 5.26
N TYR A 64 -15.30 -2.75 5.27
CA TYR A 64 -15.41 -1.60 4.36
C TYR A 64 -15.28 -2.01 2.90
N ALA A 65 -14.59 -3.12 2.62
CA ALA A 65 -14.27 -3.60 1.26
C ALA A 65 -13.33 -2.63 0.50
N HIS A 66 -13.65 -2.32 -0.75
CA HIS A 66 -12.91 -1.38 -1.59
C HIS A 66 -11.46 -1.80 -1.87
N SER A 67 -11.24 -3.05 -2.28
CA SER A 67 -9.94 -3.49 -2.80
C SER A 67 -9.41 -2.50 -3.83
N LEU A 68 -8.10 -2.22 -3.82
CA LEU A 68 -7.54 -1.17 -4.68
C LEU A 68 -6.09 -1.46 -5.06
N VAL A 69 -5.65 -0.78 -6.10
CA VAL A 69 -4.25 -0.71 -6.52
C VAL A 69 -3.85 0.76 -6.60
N CYS A 70 -2.76 1.11 -5.92
CA CYS A 70 -2.14 2.43 -5.98
C CYS A 70 -0.81 2.37 -6.72
N ASP A 71 -0.51 3.38 -7.52
CA ASP A 71 0.75 3.50 -8.24
C ASP A 71 1.84 4.20 -7.41
N PRO A 72 3.12 4.18 -7.85
CA PRO A 72 4.23 4.81 -7.12
C PRO A 72 4.11 6.33 -6.96
N TRP A 73 3.21 6.98 -7.71
CA TRP A 73 2.93 8.42 -7.56
C TRP A 73 1.87 8.71 -6.50
N GLY A 74 1.29 7.66 -5.88
CA GLY A 74 0.26 7.77 -4.86
C GLY A 74 -1.15 7.92 -5.42
N ARG A 75 -1.37 7.60 -6.70
CA ARG A 75 -2.71 7.62 -7.31
C ARG A 75 -3.39 6.26 -7.18
N VAL A 76 -4.70 6.27 -7.00
CA VAL A 76 -5.51 5.07 -7.13
C VAL A 76 -5.64 4.73 -8.61
N GLN A 77 -5.04 3.64 -9.03
CA GLN A 77 -5.06 3.18 -10.42
C GLN A 77 -6.33 2.37 -10.72
N ALA A 78 -6.79 1.58 -9.76
CA ALA A 78 -8.01 0.79 -9.86
C ALA A 78 -8.59 0.57 -8.46
N GLN A 79 -9.92 0.53 -8.36
CA GLN A 79 -10.59 0.32 -7.08
C GLN A 79 -11.91 -0.43 -7.31
N ALA A 80 -12.16 -1.43 -6.47
CA ALA A 80 -13.42 -2.12 -6.38
C ALA A 80 -14.41 -1.36 -5.49
N GLU A 81 -15.68 -1.67 -5.64
CA GLU A 81 -16.74 -1.20 -4.73
C GLU A 81 -16.91 -2.16 -3.55
N ALA A 82 -18.02 -2.05 -2.84
CA ALA A 82 -18.27 -2.86 -1.64
C ALA A 82 -18.76 -4.29 -1.96
N ALA A 83 -19.42 -4.50 -3.10
CA ALA A 83 -19.94 -5.79 -3.51
C ALA A 83 -18.83 -6.76 -3.95
N PRO A 84 -19.09 -8.09 -3.94
CA PRO A 84 -18.17 -9.05 -4.52
C PRO A 84 -17.80 -8.70 -5.96
N GLN A 85 -16.51 -8.62 -6.24
CA GLN A 85 -16.00 -8.14 -7.53
C GLN A 85 -14.62 -8.69 -7.79
N LEU A 86 -14.33 -9.03 -9.04
CA LEU A 86 -12.98 -9.30 -9.51
C LEU A 86 -12.39 -8.00 -10.07
N LEU A 87 -11.32 -7.52 -9.45
CA LEU A 87 -10.58 -6.34 -9.91
C LEU A 87 -9.33 -6.79 -10.66
N ILE A 88 -9.25 -6.46 -11.94
CA ILE A 88 -8.08 -6.73 -12.78
C ILE A 88 -7.50 -5.40 -13.24
N CYS A 89 -6.20 -5.26 -13.12
CA CYS A 89 -5.49 -4.03 -13.45
C CYS A 89 -4.07 -4.36 -13.92
N ASP A 90 -3.66 -3.77 -15.01
CA ASP A 90 -2.29 -3.89 -15.49
C ASP A 90 -1.40 -2.87 -14.77
N ILE A 91 -0.23 -3.29 -14.33
CA ILE A 91 0.78 -2.41 -13.74
C ILE A 91 2.08 -2.52 -14.53
N ASP A 92 2.76 -1.38 -14.67
CA ASP A 92 4.08 -1.31 -15.28
C ASP A 92 5.12 -1.06 -14.18
N LEU A 93 5.86 -2.09 -13.80
CA LEU A 93 6.86 -1.99 -12.73
C LEU A 93 7.99 -1.01 -13.04
N THR A 94 8.20 -0.63 -14.32
CA THR A 94 9.19 0.39 -14.67
C THR A 94 8.83 1.78 -14.15
N GLU A 95 7.58 2.03 -13.83
CA GLU A 95 7.14 3.28 -13.18
C GLU A 95 7.83 3.50 -11.84
N THR A 96 8.12 2.43 -11.11
CA THR A 96 8.85 2.50 -9.84
C THR A 96 10.22 3.17 -10.02
N ASP A 97 10.98 2.73 -11.02
CA ASP A 97 12.29 3.29 -11.30
C ASP A 97 12.20 4.74 -11.79
N ALA A 98 11.22 5.05 -12.64
CA ALA A 98 11.00 6.39 -13.17
C ALA A 98 10.66 7.39 -12.05
N VAL A 99 9.78 7.02 -11.13
CA VAL A 99 9.39 7.88 -9.99
C VAL A 99 10.57 8.08 -9.03
N ARG A 100 11.33 7.02 -8.74
CA ARG A 100 12.51 7.08 -7.87
C ARG A 100 13.65 7.91 -8.47
N ALA A 101 13.78 7.92 -9.80
CA ALA A 101 14.74 8.79 -10.48
C ALA A 101 14.30 10.26 -10.44
N GLN A 102 13.01 10.53 -10.59
CA GLN A 102 12.43 11.87 -10.59
C GLN A 102 12.49 12.51 -9.19
N ILE A 103 12.16 11.76 -8.16
CA ILE A 103 12.19 12.21 -6.76
C ILE A 103 12.93 11.13 -5.94
N PRO A 104 14.25 11.26 -5.71
CA PRO A 104 15.06 10.18 -5.13
C PRO A 104 14.88 10.06 -3.60
N VAL A 105 13.67 9.88 -3.12
CA VAL A 105 13.32 9.85 -1.68
C VAL A 105 14.09 8.76 -0.93
N LEU A 106 14.17 7.55 -1.48
CA LEU A 106 14.82 6.44 -0.78
C LEU A 106 16.32 6.68 -0.60
N ARG A 107 16.99 7.28 -1.59
CA ARG A 107 18.43 7.60 -1.51
C ARG A 107 18.71 8.84 -0.68
N ALA A 108 17.77 9.77 -0.60
CA ALA A 108 17.92 11.02 0.14
C ALA A 108 17.66 10.89 1.66
N ARG A 109 17.40 9.67 2.15
CA ARG A 109 17.16 9.45 3.57
C ARG A 109 18.40 9.85 4.40
N ARG A 110 18.12 10.42 5.54
CA ARG A 110 19.16 10.89 6.49
C ARG A 110 19.67 9.72 7.36
N THR A 111 20.36 8.78 6.72
CA THR A 111 20.95 7.61 7.41
C THR A 111 22.10 7.96 8.36
N ASP A 112 22.58 9.20 8.27
CA ASP A 112 23.49 9.82 9.22
C ASP A 112 22.81 10.19 10.56
N LEU A 113 21.47 10.39 10.57
CA LEU A 113 20.70 10.78 11.74
C LEU A 113 19.87 9.64 12.34
N TYR A 114 19.36 8.74 11.50
CA TYR A 114 18.54 7.61 11.95
C TYR A 114 18.72 6.42 11.02
N GLN A 115 18.45 5.24 11.54
CA GLN A 115 18.50 3.99 10.79
C GLN A 115 17.26 3.17 11.02
N LEU A 116 16.81 2.50 9.98
CA LEU A 116 15.76 1.52 10.03
C LEU A 116 16.39 0.14 9.83
N LYS A 117 16.19 -0.77 10.78
CA LYS A 117 16.79 -2.11 10.75
C LYS A 117 15.72 -3.18 10.70
N TYR A 118 15.95 -4.16 9.86
CA TYR A 118 15.26 -5.42 9.92
C TYR A 118 16.13 -6.42 10.70
N GLU A 119 15.63 -6.88 11.82
CA GLU A 119 16.30 -7.93 12.58
C GLU A 119 15.95 -9.28 11.96
N LYS A 120 16.93 -9.87 11.29
CA LYS A 120 16.83 -11.26 10.86
C LYS A 120 17.09 -12.11 12.09
N ASP A 121 16.20 -13.04 12.37
CA ASP A 121 16.46 -14.06 13.38
C ASP A 121 17.80 -14.73 13.07
N SER A 122 18.62 -14.73 14.05
CA SER A 122 19.94 -15.36 14.00
C SER A 122 19.84 -16.88 13.96
#